data_3b2fc9d6b15caabf69906abf84bc1b2f
#
_entry.id   3b2fc9d6b15caabf69906abf84bc1b2f
#
_cell.length_a   1.000
_cell.length_b   1.000
_cell.length_c   1.000
_cell.angle_alpha   90.00
_cell.angle_beta   90.00
_cell.angle_gamma   90.00
#
_symmetry.space_group_name_H-M   'P 1'
#
loop_
_entity.id
_entity.type
_entity.pdbx_description
1 polymer ?
#
loop_
_entity_poly.entity_id
_entity_poly.type
_entity_poly.pdbx_seq_one_letter_code
_entity_poly.pdbx_strand_id
1 'polypeptide(L)'
;AAGQLDVALWEFFARPTTWAFLAKGLLGTLASAATAAVIALTLGLLLMVGRRSRLRLVRWPSIAVIEFLRGTPTLLLIYVCFLVLPSVGMKLSTYWMLTLPVGLSTAAVVAEVYRAGVLAVPRGQTDAARSVGMTEAQVFFSIVFPQALRYIVPALVAQLVIVVKDTTFGYVVTYGELMQNAKVLVANYNSLVPVYLVVAVLYCLVNYAISRASKRLGRPMH
;
A
#
# COMPACT_ATOMS: atom_id res chain seq x y z
N ALA A 1 -24.12 25.19 6.29
CA ALA A 1 -22.84 25.20 5.55
C ALA A 1 -22.27 26.62 5.37
N ALA A 2 -23.07 27.69 5.51
CA ALA A 2 -22.59 29.07 5.49
C ALA A 2 -21.73 29.32 6.76
N GLY A 3 -20.45 29.63 6.61
CA GLY A 3 -19.55 29.92 7.70
C GLY A 3 -18.31 29.01 7.82
N GLN A 4 -18.25 27.86 7.12
CA GLN A 4 -17.09 26.95 7.19
C GLN A 4 -15.82 27.50 6.48
N LEU A 5 -15.94 28.62 5.74
CA LEU A 5 -14.83 29.34 5.12
C LEU A 5 -14.45 30.62 5.88
N ASP A 6 -15.05 30.87 7.06
CA ASP A 6 -14.71 32.02 7.90
C ASP A 6 -13.23 31.97 8.29
N VAL A 7 -12.57 33.14 8.26
CA VAL A 7 -11.16 33.30 8.61
C VAL A 7 -10.88 32.85 10.04
N ALA A 8 -11.81 33.05 10.95
CA ALA A 8 -11.71 32.59 12.34
C ALA A 8 -11.47 31.07 12.47
N LEU A 9 -11.99 30.28 11.54
CA LEU A 9 -11.78 28.83 11.52
C LEU A 9 -10.39 28.38 11.05
N TRP A 10 -9.54 29.33 10.64
CA TRP A 10 -8.15 29.08 10.23
C TRP A 10 -7.14 29.50 11.31
N GLU A 11 -7.54 30.27 12.34
CA GLU A 11 -6.62 30.85 13.33
C GLU A 11 -5.78 29.81 14.07
N PHE A 12 -6.33 28.61 14.37
CA PHE A 12 -5.58 27.58 15.07
C PHE A 12 -4.42 27.00 14.24
N PHE A 13 -4.41 27.20 12.91
CA PHE A 13 -3.27 26.83 12.06
C PHE A 13 -2.07 27.79 12.24
N ALA A 14 -2.26 28.98 12.84
CA ALA A 14 -1.14 29.83 13.24
C ALA A 14 -0.34 29.24 14.43
N ARG A 15 -0.88 28.24 15.14
CA ARG A 15 -0.24 27.62 16.30
C ARG A 15 0.75 26.54 15.87
N PRO A 16 2.03 26.57 16.31
CA PRO A 16 3.00 25.51 16.00
C PRO A 16 2.56 24.13 16.47
N THR A 17 1.79 24.03 17.57
CA THR A 17 1.26 22.80 18.13
C THR A 17 0.33 22.05 17.17
N THR A 18 -0.45 22.77 16.35
CA THR A 18 -1.33 22.19 15.33
C THR A 18 -0.50 21.48 14.25
N TRP A 19 0.56 22.13 13.79
CA TRP A 19 1.45 21.52 12.79
C TRP A 19 2.24 20.35 13.34
N ALA A 20 2.71 20.43 14.60
CA ALA A 20 3.36 19.31 15.26
C ALA A 20 2.41 18.10 15.39
N PHE A 21 1.13 18.33 15.70
CA PHE A 21 0.13 17.30 15.77
C PHE A 21 -0.17 16.64 14.40
N LEU A 22 -0.28 17.46 13.34
CA LEU A 22 -0.42 16.94 11.96
C LEU A 22 0.84 16.20 11.50
N ALA A 23 2.04 16.71 11.82
CA ALA A 23 3.29 16.03 11.50
C ALA A 23 3.41 14.65 12.19
N LYS A 24 2.97 14.54 13.45
CA LYS A 24 2.89 13.26 14.15
C LYS A 24 1.94 12.29 13.44
N GLY A 25 0.77 12.77 13.01
CA GLY A 25 -0.16 11.98 12.20
C GLY A 25 0.44 11.54 10.88
N LEU A 26 1.16 12.44 10.19
CA LEU A 26 1.86 12.13 8.95
C LEU A 26 2.93 11.05 9.14
N LEU A 27 3.70 11.10 10.23
CA LEU A 27 4.64 10.04 10.59
C LEU A 27 3.93 8.71 10.83
N GLY A 28 2.76 8.72 11.48
CA GLY A 28 1.91 7.54 11.63
C GLY A 28 1.46 6.95 10.29
N THR A 29 1.02 7.81 9.37
CA THR A 29 0.67 7.42 7.99
C THR A 29 1.86 6.76 7.29
N LEU A 30 3.04 7.40 7.31
CA LEU A 30 4.24 6.88 6.64
C LEU A 30 4.74 5.57 7.26
N ALA A 31 4.72 5.45 8.59
CA ALA A 31 5.14 4.24 9.30
C ALA A 31 4.23 3.06 8.96
N SER A 32 2.90 3.24 9.03
CA SER A 32 1.95 2.18 8.70
C SER A 32 2.01 1.82 7.21
N ALA A 33 2.13 2.80 6.32
CA ALA A 33 2.27 2.57 4.88
C ALA A 33 3.56 1.79 4.55
N ALA A 34 4.70 2.15 5.15
CA ALA A 34 5.96 1.45 4.94
C ALA A 34 5.89 -0.01 5.39
N THR A 35 5.33 -0.27 6.58
CA THR A 35 5.17 -1.64 7.09
C THR A 35 4.18 -2.45 6.24
N ALA A 36 3.04 -1.86 5.86
CA ALA A 36 2.07 -2.50 4.97
C ALA A 36 2.71 -2.82 3.60
N ALA A 37 3.54 -1.92 3.07
CA ALA A 37 4.27 -2.15 1.81
C ALA A 37 5.26 -3.31 1.93
N VAL A 38 6.01 -3.42 3.04
CA VAL A 38 6.93 -4.56 3.28
C VAL A 38 6.14 -5.87 3.33
N ILE A 39 5.02 -5.92 4.06
CA ILE A 39 4.14 -7.08 4.10
C ILE A 39 3.64 -7.42 2.68
N ALA A 40 3.17 -6.42 1.94
CA ALA A 40 2.63 -6.60 0.60
C ALA A 40 3.69 -7.15 -0.39
N LEU A 41 4.90 -6.61 -0.37
CA LEU A 41 5.97 -7.03 -1.26
C LEU A 41 6.43 -8.46 -0.96
N THR A 42 6.65 -8.78 0.32
CA THR A 42 7.12 -10.11 0.74
C THR A 42 6.07 -11.17 0.55
N LEU A 43 4.86 -10.96 1.08
CA LEU A 43 3.77 -11.93 0.96
C LEU A 43 3.27 -12.04 -0.49
N GLY A 44 3.23 -10.93 -1.24
CA GLY A 44 2.87 -10.92 -2.65
C GLY A 44 3.83 -11.76 -3.50
N LEU A 45 5.14 -11.70 -3.21
CA LEU A 45 6.13 -12.56 -3.86
C LEU A 45 5.90 -14.04 -3.52
N LEU A 46 5.68 -14.37 -2.25
CA LEU A 46 5.39 -15.74 -1.81
C LEU A 46 4.13 -16.30 -2.48
N LEU A 47 3.05 -15.51 -2.52
CA LEU A 47 1.79 -15.89 -3.16
C LEU A 47 1.97 -16.11 -4.68
N MET A 48 2.73 -15.24 -5.36
CA MET A 48 3.04 -15.39 -6.79
C MET A 48 3.83 -16.67 -7.05
N VAL A 49 4.85 -16.97 -6.25
CA VAL A 49 5.64 -18.20 -6.35
C VAL A 49 4.76 -19.43 -6.07
N GLY A 50 3.93 -19.38 -5.02
CA GLY A 50 2.99 -20.44 -4.67
C GLY A 50 1.99 -20.71 -5.80
N ARG A 51 1.42 -19.68 -6.41
CA ARG A 51 0.51 -19.79 -7.57
C ARG A 51 1.16 -20.47 -8.78
N ARG A 52 2.47 -20.36 -8.95
CA ARG A 52 3.24 -21.00 -10.03
C ARG A 52 3.77 -22.40 -9.68
N SER A 53 3.58 -22.85 -8.46
CA SER A 53 4.05 -24.16 -7.99
C SER A 53 3.44 -25.32 -8.82
N ARG A 54 4.26 -26.35 -9.08
CA ARG A 54 3.80 -27.62 -9.66
C ARG A 54 2.97 -28.43 -8.67
N LEU A 55 3.17 -28.22 -7.37
CA LEU A 55 2.45 -28.91 -6.30
C LEU A 55 1.05 -28.32 -6.15
N ARG A 56 0.02 -29.10 -6.42
CA ARG A 56 -1.39 -28.68 -6.32
C ARG A 56 -1.75 -28.18 -4.91
N LEU A 57 -1.19 -28.80 -3.86
CA LEU A 57 -1.38 -28.43 -2.45
C LEU A 57 -0.85 -27.04 -2.10
N VAL A 58 0.09 -26.47 -2.86
CA VAL A 58 0.59 -25.11 -2.70
C VAL A 58 -0.14 -24.15 -3.64
N ARG A 59 -0.35 -24.57 -4.88
CA ARG A 59 -0.92 -23.71 -5.92
C ARG A 59 -2.36 -23.29 -5.63
N TRP A 60 -3.23 -24.25 -5.31
CA TRP A 60 -4.64 -23.95 -5.10
C TRP A 60 -4.92 -23.05 -3.89
N PRO A 61 -4.32 -23.27 -2.70
CA PRO A 61 -4.44 -22.34 -1.58
C PRO A 61 -3.92 -20.94 -1.92
N SER A 62 -2.78 -20.82 -2.62
CA SER A 62 -2.25 -19.52 -3.04
C SER A 62 -3.23 -18.77 -3.95
N ILE A 63 -3.83 -19.46 -4.92
CA ILE A 63 -4.86 -18.88 -5.79
C ILE A 63 -6.07 -18.44 -4.96
N ALA A 64 -6.58 -19.30 -4.08
CA ALA A 64 -7.75 -19.01 -3.26
C ALA A 64 -7.52 -17.77 -2.36
N VAL A 65 -6.34 -17.66 -1.74
CA VAL A 65 -5.98 -16.49 -0.91
C VAL A 65 -5.90 -15.23 -1.76
N ILE A 66 -5.25 -15.27 -2.93
CA ILE A 66 -5.17 -14.11 -3.84
C ILE A 66 -6.57 -13.65 -4.25
N GLU A 67 -7.42 -14.55 -4.72
CA GLU A 67 -8.76 -14.19 -5.19
C GLU A 67 -9.66 -13.69 -4.04
N PHE A 68 -9.57 -14.31 -2.86
CA PHE A 68 -10.29 -13.87 -1.66
C PHE A 68 -9.88 -12.44 -1.25
N LEU A 69 -8.58 -12.18 -1.09
CA LEU A 69 -8.08 -10.87 -0.66
C LEU A 69 -8.35 -9.78 -1.71
N ARG A 70 -8.29 -10.10 -3.00
CA ARG A 70 -8.63 -9.16 -4.08
C ARG A 70 -10.13 -8.88 -4.17
N GLY A 71 -10.96 -9.86 -3.88
CA GLY A 71 -12.42 -9.72 -3.88
C GLY A 71 -12.97 -9.04 -2.63
N THR A 72 -12.17 -8.96 -1.55
CA THR A 72 -12.63 -8.40 -0.28
C THR A 72 -12.20 -6.93 -0.17
N PRO A 73 -13.12 -5.98 0.08
CA PRO A 73 -12.75 -4.58 0.35
C PRO A 73 -11.82 -4.47 1.56
N THR A 74 -10.73 -3.70 1.42
CA THR A 74 -9.74 -3.51 2.49
C THR A 74 -10.38 -3.06 3.81
N LEU A 75 -11.38 -2.18 3.73
CA LEU A 75 -12.11 -1.69 4.91
C LEU A 75 -12.81 -2.83 5.68
N LEU A 76 -13.36 -3.83 5.01
CA LEU A 76 -13.97 -4.99 5.67
C LEU A 76 -12.94 -5.84 6.39
N LEU A 77 -11.75 -6.01 5.83
CA LEU A 77 -10.65 -6.71 6.50
C LEU A 77 -10.21 -5.97 7.77
N ILE A 78 -10.22 -4.63 7.76
CA ILE A 78 -9.94 -3.81 8.94
C ILE A 78 -11.03 -4.01 10.00
N TYR A 79 -12.31 -4.04 9.62
CA TYR A 79 -13.40 -4.33 10.57
C TYR A 79 -13.30 -5.73 11.17
N VAL A 80 -12.88 -6.74 10.40
CA VAL A 80 -12.61 -8.08 10.94
C VAL A 80 -11.52 -8.02 12.01
N CYS A 81 -10.41 -7.33 11.75
CA CYS A 81 -9.33 -7.15 12.73
C CYS A 81 -9.79 -6.37 13.98
N PHE A 82 -10.68 -5.38 13.81
CA PHE A 82 -11.12 -4.51 14.89
C PHE A 82 -12.24 -5.13 15.74
N LEU A 83 -13.20 -5.82 15.11
CA LEU A 83 -14.41 -6.33 15.79
C LEU A 83 -14.30 -7.82 16.11
N VAL A 84 -13.78 -8.65 15.16
CA VAL A 84 -13.81 -10.10 15.31
C VAL A 84 -12.62 -10.62 16.10
N LEU A 85 -11.39 -10.13 15.86
CA LEU A 85 -10.22 -10.65 16.57
C LEU A 85 -10.30 -10.48 18.09
N PRO A 86 -10.73 -9.33 18.63
CA PRO A 86 -10.91 -9.18 20.08
C PRO A 86 -11.97 -10.13 20.66
N SER A 87 -13.05 -10.46 19.91
CA SER A 87 -14.10 -11.36 20.37
C SER A 87 -13.63 -12.81 20.53
N VAL A 88 -12.58 -13.19 19.80
CA VAL A 88 -11.92 -14.51 19.93
C VAL A 88 -10.67 -14.48 20.80
N GLY A 89 -10.47 -13.39 21.58
CA GLY A 89 -9.37 -13.25 22.53
C GLY A 89 -8.05 -12.73 21.95
N MET A 90 -7.98 -12.41 20.65
CA MET A 90 -6.78 -11.90 20.00
C MET A 90 -6.74 -10.37 20.06
N LYS A 91 -5.87 -9.81 20.90
CA LYS A 91 -5.73 -8.36 21.06
C LYS A 91 -4.56 -7.86 20.22
N LEU A 92 -4.84 -7.10 19.17
CA LEU A 92 -3.86 -6.36 18.39
C LEU A 92 -3.83 -4.90 18.82
N SER A 93 -2.67 -4.23 18.67
CA SER A 93 -2.66 -2.76 18.76
C SER A 93 -3.36 -2.14 17.54
N THR A 94 -3.84 -0.90 17.68
CA THR A 94 -4.51 -0.16 16.59
C THR A 94 -3.61 -0.03 15.35
N TYR A 95 -2.30 0.03 15.55
CA TYR A 95 -1.30 -0.03 14.49
C TYR A 95 -1.41 -1.31 13.64
N TRP A 96 -1.44 -2.48 14.28
CA TRP A 96 -1.54 -3.76 13.59
C TRP A 96 -2.95 -4.03 13.04
N MET A 97 -4.00 -3.51 13.70
CA MET A 97 -5.37 -3.58 13.20
C MET A 97 -5.56 -2.85 11.87
N LEU A 98 -4.74 -1.81 11.60
CA LEU A 98 -4.69 -1.11 10.32
C LEU A 98 -3.70 -1.77 9.35
N THR A 99 -2.46 -1.91 9.79
CA THR A 99 -1.31 -2.21 8.91
C THR A 99 -1.40 -3.62 8.31
N LEU A 100 -1.84 -4.59 9.10
CA LEU A 100 -1.94 -5.98 8.65
C LEU A 100 -2.99 -6.16 7.53
N PRO A 101 -4.26 -5.72 7.67
CA PRO A 101 -5.26 -5.85 6.61
C PRO A 101 -4.86 -5.09 5.33
N VAL A 102 -4.31 -3.88 5.46
CA VAL A 102 -3.83 -3.10 4.30
C VAL A 102 -2.70 -3.85 3.59
N GLY A 103 -1.73 -4.39 4.34
CA GLY A 103 -0.64 -5.18 3.79
C GLY A 103 -1.11 -6.47 3.11
N LEU A 104 -2.05 -7.19 3.71
CA LEU A 104 -2.64 -8.43 3.17
C LEU A 104 -3.42 -8.18 1.87
N SER A 105 -4.31 -7.18 1.88
CA SER A 105 -5.08 -6.79 0.69
C SER A 105 -4.17 -6.41 -0.47
N THR A 106 -3.17 -5.57 -0.19
CA THR A 106 -2.19 -5.14 -1.19
C THR A 106 -1.30 -6.28 -1.66
N ALA A 107 -0.96 -7.26 -0.80
CA ALA A 107 -0.15 -8.42 -1.18
C ALA A 107 -0.76 -9.23 -2.32
N ALA A 108 -2.07 -9.38 -2.34
CA ALA A 108 -2.77 -10.08 -3.40
C ALA A 108 -2.66 -9.34 -4.75
N VAL A 109 -2.73 -8.01 -4.75
CA VAL A 109 -2.53 -7.18 -5.95
C VAL A 109 -1.06 -7.23 -6.40
N VAL A 110 -0.12 -7.14 -5.47
CA VAL A 110 1.33 -7.24 -5.73
C VAL A 110 1.70 -8.59 -6.33
N ALA A 111 1.08 -9.69 -5.87
CA ALA A 111 1.28 -11.01 -6.46
C ALA A 111 0.93 -11.04 -7.96
N GLU A 112 -0.17 -10.37 -8.35
CA GLU A 112 -0.55 -10.24 -9.75
C GLU A 112 0.38 -9.29 -10.53
N VAL A 113 0.86 -8.21 -9.91
CA VAL A 113 1.85 -7.33 -10.53
C VAL A 113 3.13 -8.09 -10.85
N TYR A 114 3.64 -8.89 -9.92
CA TYR A 114 4.80 -9.75 -10.16
C TYR A 114 4.55 -10.74 -11.28
N ARG A 115 3.40 -11.42 -11.26
CA ARG A 115 3.02 -12.39 -12.30
C ARG A 115 2.92 -11.72 -13.68
N ALA A 116 2.23 -10.60 -13.77
CA ALA A 116 2.05 -9.85 -15.01
C ALA A 116 3.38 -9.34 -15.58
N GLY A 117 4.28 -8.84 -14.74
CA GLY A 117 5.60 -8.38 -15.16
C GLY A 117 6.47 -9.50 -15.75
N VAL A 118 6.43 -10.69 -15.14
CA VAL A 118 7.14 -11.86 -15.70
C VAL A 118 6.53 -12.31 -17.03
N LEU A 119 5.21 -12.26 -17.16
CA LEU A 119 4.52 -12.64 -18.41
C LEU A 119 4.65 -11.58 -19.52
N ALA A 120 5.01 -10.35 -19.19
CA ALA A 120 5.21 -9.28 -20.16
C ALA A 120 6.53 -9.45 -20.97
N VAL A 121 7.46 -10.27 -20.48
CA VAL A 121 8.70 -10.56 -21.23
C VAL A 121 8.38 -11.40 -22.46
N PRO A 122 8.80 -10.97 -23.67
CA PRO A 122 8.51 -11.68 -24.91
C PRO A 122 9.06 -13.12 -24.89
N ARG A 123 8.23 -14.09 -25.29
CA ARG A 123 8.62 -15.53 -25.30
C ARG A 123 9.87 -15.80 -26.12
N GLY A 124 10.09 -15.08 -27.21
CA GLY A 124 11.30 -15.22 -28.03
C GLY A 124 12.61 -15.02 -27.25
N GLN A 125 12.60 -14.22 -26.17
CA GLN A 125 13.76 -14.06 -25.29
C GLN A 125 14.10 -15.35 -24.53
N THR A 126 13.07 -16.03 -24.04
CA THR A 126 13.24 -17.30 -23.32
C THR A 126 13.61 -18.44 -24.29
N ASP A 127 13.03 -18.46 -25.48
CA ASP A 127 13.30 -19.50 -26.48
C ASP A 127 14.72 -19.35 -27.06
N ALA A 128 15.17 -18.12 -27.35
CA ALA A 128 16.54 -17.86 -27.78
C ALA A 128 17.57 -18.28 -26.70
N ALA A 129 17.31 -17.97 -25.44
CA ALA A 129 18.19 -18.36 -24.33
C ALA A 129 18.27 -19.90 -24.18
N ARG A 130 17.16 -20.62 -24.33
CA ARG A 130 17.16 -22.09 -24.32
C ARG A 130 17.92 -22.66 -25.52
N SER A 131 17.82 -22.05 -26.68
CA SER A 131 18.51 -22.53 -27.90
C SER A 131 20.04 -22.50 -27.77
N VAL A 132 20.59 -21.62 -26.93
CA VAL A 132 22.03 -21.57 -26.62
C VAL A 132 22.41 -22.40 -25.39
N GLY A 133 21.51 -23.28 -24.90
CA GLY A 133 21.77 -24.25 -23.84
C GLY A 133 21.66 -23.69 -22.41
N MET A 134 21.04 -22.53 -22.21
CA MET A 134 20.83 -22.01 -20.86
C MET A 134 19.83 -22.86 -20.05
N THR A 135 20.14 -23.12 -18.81
CA THR A 135 19.21 -23.77 -17.86
C THR A 135 18.03 -22.85 -17.53
N GLU A 136 16.89 -23.40 -17.07
CA GLU A 136 15.72 -22.60 -16.70
C GLU A 136 16.05 -21.53 -15.63
N ALA A 137 16.93 -21.84 -14.68
CA ALA A 137 17.38 -20.87 -13.70
C ALA A 137 18.18 -19.73 -14.34
N GLN A 138 19.11 -20.04 -15.25
CA GLN A 138 19.86 -19.02 -15.98
C GLN A 138 18.93 -18.15 -16.84
N VAL A 139 18.00 -18.79 -17.57
CA VAL A 139 16.97 -18.07 -18.35
C VAL A 139 16.20 -17.10 -17.45
N PHE A 140 15.74 -17.59 -16.28
CA PHE A 140 14.98 -16.74 -15.37
C PHE A 140 15.79 -15.58 -14.81
N PHE A 141 16.93 -15.85 -14.17
CA PHE A 141 17.69 -14.80 -13.48
C PHE A 141 18.46 -13.87 -14.40
N SER A 142 18.95 -14.35 -15.57
CA SER A 142 19.77 -13.55 -16.46
C SER A 142 18.99 -12.85 -17.58
N ILE A 143 17.83 -13.40 -17.99
CA ILE A 143 17.06 -12.88 -19.12
C ILE A 143 15.69 -12.32 -18.66
N VAL A 144 14.88 -13.15 -17.99
CA VAL A 144 13.48 -12.80 -17.68
C VAL A 144 13.41 -11.80 -16.53
N PHE A 145 14.06 -12.06 -15.42
CA PHE A 145 13.94 -11.24 -14.21
C PHE A 145 14.40 -9.77 -14.42
N PRO A 146 15.56 -9.47 -15.01
CA PRO A 146 15.97 -8.10 -15.26
C PRO A 146 15.00 -7.33 -16.18
N GLN A 147 14.44 -8.03 -17.19
CA GLN A 147 13.45 -7.42 -18.08
C GLN A 147 12.09 -7.24 -17.36
N ALA A 148 11.64 -8.24 -16.61
CA ALA A 148 10.41 -8.17 -15.84
C ALA A 148 10.39 -7.00 -14.84
N LEU A 149 11.53 -6.69 -14.19
CA LEU A 149 11.65 -5.56 -13.26
C LEU A 149 11.25 -4.23 -13.89
N ARG A 150 11.51 -4.01 -15.19
CA ARG A 150 11.12 -2.78 -15.90
C ARG A 150 9.58 -2.60 -15.94
N TYR A 151 8.83 -3.69 -15.97
CA TYR A 151 7.36 -3.67 -15.94
C TYR A 151 6.83 -3.66 -14.50
N ILE A 152 7.48 -4.37 -13.58
CA ILE A 152 7.08 -4.54 -12.19
C ILE A 152 7.25 -3.23 -11.40
N VAL A 153 8.41 -2.57 -11.50
CA VAL A 153 8.74 -1.42 -10.66
C VAL A 153 7.74 -0.26 -10.78
N PRO A 154 7.35 0.20 -11.99
CA PRO A 154 6.36 1.27 -12.10
C PRO A 154 5.00 0.90 -11.49
N ALA A 155 4.57 -0.36 -11.65
CA ALA A 155 3.31 -0.84 -11.09
C ALA A 155 3.36 -0.94 -9.55
N LEU A 156 4.49 -1.39 -8.97
CA LEU A 156 4.68 -1.41 -7.52
C LEU A 156 4.63 -0.01 -6.91
N VAL A 157 5.19 0.98 -7.60
CA VAL A 157 5.12 2.36 -7.09
C VAL A 157 3.69 2.90 -7.12
N ALA A 158 2.93 2.59 -8.16
CA ALA A 158 1.49 2.92 -8.17
C ALA A 158 0.77 2.30 -6.96
N GLN A 159 1.13 1.05 -6.58
CA GLN A 159 0.59 0.40 -5.38
C GLN A 159 1.03 1.09 -4.08
N LEU A 160 2.25 1.62 -3.97
CA LEU A 160 2.66 2.39 -2.78
C LEU A 160 1.78 3.62 -2.55
N VAL A 161 1.40 4.33 -3.62
CA VAL A 161 0.46 5.47 -3.53
C VAL A 161 -0.91 5.00 -3.02
N ILE A 162 -1.39 3.83 -3.45
CA ILE A 162 -2.65 3.26 -2.97
C ILE A 162 -2.53 2.89 -1.49
N VAL A 163 -1.45 2.23 -1.08
CA VAL A 163 -1.19 1.89 0.33
C VAL A 163 -1.24 3.12 1.23
N VAL A 164 -0.58 4.23 0.84
CA VAL A 164 -0.64 5.49 1.61
C VAL A 164 -2.07 6.02 1.73
N LYS A 165 -2.89 5.89 0.67
CA LYS A 165 -4.31 6.28 0.74
C LYS A 165 -5.10 5.34 1.64
N ASP A 166 -4.86 4.05 1.59
CA ASP A 166 -5.58 3.05 2.40
C ASP A 166 -5.26 3.19 3.90
N THR A 167 -4.10 3.77 4.28
CA THR A 167 -3.83 4.08 5.69
C THR A 167 -4.80 5.11 6.27
N THR A 168 -5.52 5.89 5.45
CA THR A 168 -6.59 6.79 5.92
C THR A 168 -7.67 6.05 6.71
N PHE A 169 -7.89 4.75 6.42
CA PHE A 169 -8.81 3.92 7.20
C PHE A 169 -8.39 3.73 8.66
N GLY A 170 -7.21 4.20 9.06
CA GLY A 170 -6.74 4.23 10.45
C GLY A 170 -7.70 4.92 11.41
N TYR A 171 -8.52 5.85 10.91
CA TYR A 171 -9.55 6.50 11.72
C TYR A 171 -10.64 5.53 12.24
N VAL A 172 -10.86 4.40 11.58
CA VAL A 172 -11.82 3.39 12.00
C VAL A 172 -11.38 2.71 13.30
N VAL A 173 -10.07 2.46 13.40
CA VAL A 173 -9.44 1.81 14.55
C VAL A 173 -8.80 2.81 15.53
N THR A 174 -9.07 4.10 15.34
CA THR A 174 -8.48 5.20 16.14
C THR A 174 -6.96 5.22 16.18
N TYR A 175 -6.30 4.71 15.12
CA TYR A 175 -4.86 4.81 14.98
C TYR A 175 -4.45 6.24 14.62
N GLY A 176 -3.47 6.79 15.33
CA GLY A 176 -3.01 8.18 15.20
C GLY A 176 -2.23 8.45 13.92
N GLU A 177 -2.89 8.34 12.78
CA GLU A 177 -2.41 8.74 11.46
C GLU A 177 -3.03 10.09 11.05
N LEU A 178 -2.68 10.61 9.87
CA LEU A 178 -3.02 11.97 9.47
C LEU A 178 -4.54 12.24 9.42
N MET A 179 -5.34 11.28 8.92
CA MET A 179 -6.80 11.42 8.84
C MET A 179 -7.47 11.35 10.22
N GLN A 180 -6.98 10.48 11.13
CA GLN A 180 -7.45 10.43 12.51
C GLN A 180 -7.12 11.74 13.23
N ASN A 181 -5.91 12.28 13.05
CA ASN A 181 -5.53 13.56 13.65
C ASN A 181 -6.38 14.70 13.08
N ALA A 182 -6.73 14.66 11.78
CA ALA A 182 -7.68 15.59 11.18
C ALA A 182 -9.05 15.54 11.89
N LYS A 183 -9.60 14.35 12.11
CA LYS A 183 -10.89 14.17 12.83
C LYS A 183 -10.84 14.77 14.24
N VAL A 184 -9.73 14.60 14.96
CA VAL A 184 -9.54 15.19 16.29
C VAL A 184 -9.53 16.72 16.20
N LEU A 185 -8.85 17.33 15.23
CA LEU A 185 -8.86 18.78 15.03
C LEU A 185 -10.26 19.30 14.68
N VAL A 186 -10.97 18.60 13.78
CA VAL A 186 -12.36 18.97 13.45
C VAL A 186 -13.25 18.95 14.70
N ALA A 187 -13.14 17.92 15.53
CA ALA A 187 -13.92 17.82 16.76
C ALA A 187 -13.60 18.93 17.78
N ASN A 188 -12.32 19.33 17.90
CA ASN A 188 -11.87 20.33 18.85
C ASN A 188 -12.17 21.79 18.43
N TYR A 189 -12.10 22.06 17.12
CA TYR A 189 -12.19 23.45 16.58
C TYR A 189 -13.45 23.68 15.74
N ASN A 190 -14.30 22.67 15.54
CA ASN A 190 -15.49 22.72 14.67
C ASN A 190 -15.18 23.24 13.25
N SER A 191 -13.94 23.02 12.77
CA SER A 191 -13.38 23.53 11.53
C SER A 191 -13.23 22.41 10.51
N LEU A 192 -14.33 22.00 9.88
CA LEU A 192 -14.37 20.84 9.00
C LEU A 192 -13.65 21.12 7.66
N VAL A 193 -14.06 22.19 6.96
CA VAL A 193 -13.52 22.47 5.62
C VAL A 193 -12.05 22.85 5.65
N PRO A 194 -11.58 23.79 6.50
CA PRO A 194 -10.16 24.13 6.61
C PRO A 194 -9.27 22.93 6.91
N VAL A 195 -9.66 22.08 7.89
CA VAL A 195 -8.85 20.93 8.28
C VAL A 195 -8.71 19.93 7.12
N TYR A 196 -9.83 19.54 6.50
CA TYR A 196 -9.75 18.56 5.42
C TYR A 196 -9.08 19.10 4.15
N LEU A 197 -9.16 20.41 3.86
CA LEU A 197 -8.38 21.02 2.79
C LEU A 197 -6.88 20.90 3.04
N VAL A 198 -6.42 21.29 4.24
CA VAL A 198 -5.00 21.18 4.60
C VAL A 198 -4.52 19.73 4.54
N VAL A 199 -5.30 18.80 5.10
CA VAL A 199 -4.95 17.37 5.10
C VAL A 199 -4.94 16.79 3.68
N ALA A 200 -5.88 17.18 2.82
CA ALA A 200 -5.88 16.78 1.41
C ALA A 200 -4.62 17.26 0.69
N VAL A 201 -4.18 18.51 0.93
CA VAL A 201 -2.92 19.04 0.37
C VAL A 201 -1.73 18.22 0.87
N LEU A 202 -1.67 17.88 2.17
CA LEU A 202 -0.59 17.06 2.73
C LEU A 202 -0.54 15.67 2.08
N TYR A 203 -1.68 14.99 1.90
CA TYR A 203 -1.72 13.71 1.17
C TYR A 203 -1.30 13.86 -0.29
N CYS A 204 -1.72 14.93 -0.97
CA CYS A 204 -1.30 15.20 -2.34
C CYS A 204 0.22 15.39 -2.44
N LEU A 205 0.83 16.13 -1.51
CA LEU A 205 2.28 16.36 -1.48
C LEU A 205 3.04 15.04 -1.25
N VAL A 206 2.61 14.20 -0.30
CA VAL A 206 3.21 12.89 -0.04
C VAL A 206 3.13 11.99 -1.28
N ASN A 207 1.94 11.85 -1.86
CA ASN A 207 1.74 11.02 -3.05
C ASN A 207 2.52 11.54 -4.26
N TYR A 208 2.61 12.86 -4.42
CA TYR A 208 3.43 13.49 -5.45
C TYR A 208 4.92 13.20 -5.23
N ALA A 209 5.41 13.33 -3.99
CA ALA A 209 6.81 13.03 -3.65
C ALA A 209 7.16 11.56 -3.95
N ILE A 210 6.30 10.60 -3.57
CA ILE A 210 6.46 9.18 -3.88
C ILE A 210 6.50 8.96 -5.39
N SER A 211 5.54 9.52 -6.13
CA SER A 211 5.45 9.37 -7.60
C SER A 211 6.65 10.00 -8.31
N ARG A 212 7.17 11.13 -7.81
CA ARG A 212 8.35 11.78 -8.39
C ARG A 212 9.65 11.02 -8.11
N ALA A 213 9.81 10.49 -6.89
CA ALA A 213 10.94 9.64 -6.53
C ALA A 213 11.01 8.40 -7.43
N SER A 214 9.87 7.78 -7.71
CA SER A 214 9.74 6.64 -8.61
C SER A 214 10.18 6.92 -10.05
N LYS A 215 9.78 8.06 -10.61
CA LYS A 215 10.17 8.44 -11.98
C LYS A 215 11.69 8.55 -12.15
N ARG A 216 12.41 8.83 -11.05
CA ARG A 216 13.88 8.85 -11.04
C ARG A 216 14.48 7.45 -11.02
N LEU A 217 13.82 6.50 -10.33
CA LEU A 217 14.25 5.10 -10.24
C LEU A 217 13.90 4.28 -11.51
N GLY A 218 12.82 4.65 -12.22
CA GLY A 218 12.34 3.97 -13.43
C GLY A 218 12.91 4.51 -14.74
N ARG A 219 13.88 5.43 -14.72
CA ARG A 219 14.58 5.84 -15.95
C ARG A 219 15.42 4.67 -16.44
N PRO A 220 15.26 4.23 -17.71
CA PRO A 220 16.14 3.21 -18.28
C PRO A 220 17.57 3.73 -18.22
N MET A 221 18.46 2.94 -17.61
CA MET A 221 19.89 3.10 -17.87
C MET A 221 20.09 2.76 -19.34
N HIS A 222 20.36 3.80 -20.15
CA HIS A 222 20.75 3.68 -21.55
C HIS A 222 22.10 3.00 -21.65
#